data_1216f23a89dd1b318b66d0c711e7ff54
#
_entry.id   1216f23a89dd1b318b66d0c711e7ff54
#
_cell.length_a   1.000
_cell.length_b   1.000
_cell.length_c   1.000
_cell.angle_alpha   90.00
_cell.angle_beta   90.00
_cell.angle_gamma   90.00
#
_symmetry.space_group_name_H-M   'P 1'
#
loop_
_entity.id
_entity.type
_entity.pdbx_description
1 polymer ?
#
loop_
_entity_poly.entity_id
_entity_poly.type
_entity_poly.pdbx_seq_one_letter_code
_entity_poly.pdbx_strand_id
1 'polypeptide(L)'
;ENDIISVRIKASGELTYGADHKLEIQTTPADAQYIGVVMGTSGQATGYVTLVLSEKIRTLLKLIPLPKKMSATPDQTEEFNVYSYLKQLIDGNDVSVLLRVGDEAVSVLNIINFYLPSAYVKTIQNVSNGLKLALDLIRKYLPESAFTRIYLDEQPVDAGGYVAGAVALESGDINSAGVAMFKIKPQTSNVRLYWAGDLPGSLTAEELRNANRNAVLEADGQARSGEGVNISYTYKKKGFLWDKTCDGLPTEPGTYTQVAKVSGNYSCSEISRTFTIYR
;
A
#
# COMPACT_ATOMS: atom_id res chain seq x y z
N GLU A 1 29.04 7.68 -29.69
CA GLU A 1 28.88 6.63 -28.66
C GLU A 1 28.08 7.26 -27.53
N ASN A 2 26.86 6.76 -27.29
CA ASN A 2 26.08 7.18 -26.11
C ASN A 2 26.74 6.52 -24.91
N ASP A 3 27.20 7.34 -23.97
CA ASP A 3 27.75 6.83 -22.73
C ASP A 3 26.61 6.16 -21.92
N ILE A 4 26.86 4.94 -21.46
CA ILE A 4 25.90 4.21 -20.64
C ILE A 4 25.83 4.87 -19.26
N ILE A 5 24.63 5.38 -18.90
CA ILE A 5 24.36 5.93 -17.57
C ILE A 5 24.20 4.76 -16.62
N SER A 6 25.02 4.70 -15.59
CA SER A 6 24.82 3.71 -14.52
C SER A 6 23.75 4.18 -13.54
N VAL A 7 22.82 3.27 -13.17
CA VAL A 7 21.77 3.52 -12.20
C VAL A 7 21.88 2.55 -11.05
N ARG A 8 21.94 3.08 -9.84
CA ARG A 8 21.96 2.29 -8.60
C ARG A 8 20.92 2.80 -7.64
N ILE A 9 20.14 1.90 -7.05
CA ILE A 9 19.14 2.20 -6.01
C ILE A 9 19.70 1.70 -4.68
N LYS A 10 19.75 2.60 -3.69
CA LYS A 10 20.25 2.32 -2.34
C LYS A 10 19.23 2.81 -1.30
N ALA A 11 18.88 1.95 -0.36
CA ALA A 11 18.15 2.35 0.83
C ALA A 11 19.13 2.77 1.93
N SER A 12 18.88 3.90 2.58
CA SER A 12 19.65 4.43 3.70
C SER A 12 18.74 4.74 4.90
N GLY A 13 19.33 4.86 6.10
CA GLY A 13 18.61 5.05 7.34
C GLY A 13 18.05 3.74 7.89
N GLU A 14 17.13 3.86 8.85
CA GLU A 14 16.45 2.71 9.46
C GLU A 14 15.16 2.41 8.68
N LEU A 15 15.12 1.27 7.99
CA LEU A 15 13.94 0.81 7.25
C LEU A 15 12.88 0.24 8.19
N THR A 16 12.30 1.13 8.99
CA THR A 16 11.25 0.84 9.96
C THR A 16 10.21 1.94 9.90
N TYR A 17 8.92 1.56 9.99
CA TYR A 17 7.84 2.54 10.03
C TYR A 17 8.04 3.54 11.18
N GLY A 18 7.88 4.81 10.89
CA GLY A 18 8.09 5.90 11.85
C GLY A 18 9.54 6.33 12.07
N ALA A 19 10.52 5.60 11.53
CA ALA A 19 11.93 5.99 11.54
C ALA A 19 12.32 6.70 10.25
N ASP A 20 13.35 7.52 10.31
CA ASP A 20 13.89 8.20 9.14
C ASP A 20 14.60 7.21 8.22
N HIS A 21 14.10 7.10 7.01
CA HIS A 21 14.71 6.30 5.94
C HIS A 21 14.53 6.99 4.60
N LYS A 22 15.40 6.67 3.67
CA LYS A 22 15.39 7.24 2.33
C LYS A 22 15.84 6.22 1.30
N LEU A 23 15.14 6.21 0.17
CA LEU A 23 15.61 5.59 -1.07
C LEU A 23 16.42 6.62 -1.84
N GLU A 24 17.66 6.29 -2.15
CA GLU A 24 18.54 7.09 -2.99
C GLU A 24 18.73 6.42 -4.33
N ILE A 25 18.43 7.16 -5.39
CA ILE A 25 18.72 6.75 -6.74
C ILE A 25 20.00 7.49 -7.16
N GLN A 26 21.06 6.74 -7.35
CA GLN A 26 22.36 7.25 -7.73
C GLN A 26 22.62 6.96 -9.20
N THR A 27 23.01 7.97 -9.93
CA THR A 27 23.38 7.85 -11.33
C THR A 27 24.87 8.19 -11.53
N THR A 28 25.46 7.63 -12.57
CA THR A 28 26.79 8.02 -13.01
C THR A 28 26.70 8.29 -14.51
N PRO A 29 26.85 9.54 -14.97
CA PRO A 29 27.19 10.75 -14.18
C PRO A 29 26.07 11.18 -13.20
N ALA A 30 26.44 11.89 -12.14
CA ALA A 30 25.56 12.23 -11.02
C ALA A 30 24.43 13.22 -11.37
N ASP A 31 24.56 13.93 -12.46
CA ASP A 31 23.59 14.90 -12.97
C ASP A 31 22.62 14.31 -14.00
N ALA A 32 22.70 12.99 -14.26
CA ALA A 32 21.79 12.32 -15.16
C ALA A 32 20.35 12.39 -14.65
N GLN A 33 19.42 12.63 -15.56
CA GLN A 33 18.00 12.61 -15.24
C GLN A 33 17.51 11.17 -15.06
N TYR A 34 16.63 10.96 -14.11
CA TYR A 34 16.02 9.67 -13.85
C TYR A 34 14.56 9.78 -13.38
N ILE A 35 13.84 8.71 -13.50
CA ILE A 35 12.50 8.53 -12.96
C ILE A 35 12.49 7.29 -12.10
N GLY A 36 11.98 7.42 -10.87
CA GLY A 36 11.84 6.32 -9.93
C GLY A 36 10.40 5.83 -9.81
N VAL A 37 10.24 4.51 -9.74
CA VAL A 37 8.98 3.82 -9.51
C VAL A 37 9.16 2.86 -8.35
N VAL A 38 8.28 2.90 -7.37
CA VAL A 38 8.28 1.94 -6.27
C VAL A 38 6.93 1.23 -6.21
N MET A 39 6.97 -0.08 -6.02
CA MET A 39 5.78 -0.91 -5.91
C MET A 39 5.77 -1.64 -4.57
N GLY A 40 4.68 -1.47 -3.83
CA GLY A 40 4.48 -2.08 -2.53
C GLY A 40 3.70 -3.39 -2.61
N THR A 41 4.13 -4.36 -1.79
CA THR A 41 3.47 -5.66 -1.63
C THR A 41 2.75 -5.76 -0.28
N SER A 42 2.32 -4.64 0.28
CA SER A 42 1.73 -4.62 1.61
C SER A 42 0.30 -5.17 1.61
N GLY A 43 0.04 -6.15 2.45
CA GLY A 43 -1.25 -6.41 3.00
C GLY A 43 -2.17 -7.30 2.17
N GLN A 44 -3.41 -6.99 2.11
CA GLN A 44 -4.45 -7.82 1.52
C GLN A 44 -4.54 -7.57 0.02
N ALA A 45 -4.46 -8.64 -0.76
CA ALA A 45 -4.79 -8.61 -2.18
C ALA A 45 -6.26 -8.23 -2.33
N THR A 46 -6.53 -6.98 -2.67
CA THR A 46 -7.89 -6.45 -2.81
C THR A 46 -8.39 -6.49 -4.25
N GLY A 47 -7.55 -6.86 -5.21
CA GLY A 47 -7.84 -6.70 -6.63
C GLY A 47 -7.73 -5.25 -7.12
N TYR A 48 -7.38 -4.32 -6.23
CA TYR A 48 -7.19 -2.91 -6.54
C TYR A 48 -5.73 -2.51 -6.38
N VAL A 49 -5.26 -1.66 -7.27
CA VAL A 49 -3.97 -0.97 -7.12
C VAL A 49 -4.22 0.51 -6.87
N THR A 50 -3.59 1.05 -5.85
CA THR A 50 -3.63 2.48 -5.55
C THR A 50 -2.42 3.16 -6.19
N LEU A 51 -2.66 4.18 -7.00
CA LEU A 51 -1.62 5.03 -7.56
C LEU A 51 -1.33 6.18 -6.60
N VAL A 52 -0.07 6.35 -6.24
CA VAL A 52 0.43 7.46 -5.44
C VAL A 52 1.40 8.26 -6.30
N LEU A 53 1.11 9.54 -6.51
CA LEU A 53 1.92 10.43 -7.33
C LEU A 53 2.70 11.41 -6.45
N SER A 54 3.95 11.68 -6.81
CA SER A 54 4.72 12.75 -6.18
C SER A 54 4.06 14.11 -6.41
N GLU A 55 4.33 15.05 -5.53
CA GLU A 55 3.87 16.43 -5.69
C GLU A 55 4.37 17.05 -7.00
N LYS A 56 5.57 16.70 -7.43
CA LYS A 56 6.15 17.13 -8.71
C LYS A 56 5.27 16.71 -9.89
N ILE A 57 4.87 15.45 -9.94
CA ILE A 57 4.00 14.93 -11.00
C ILE A 57 2.61 15.56 -10.89
N ARG A 58 2.05 15.67 -9.69
CA ARG A 58 0.76 16.34 -9.45
C ARG A 58 0.76 17.79 -9.93
N THR A 59 1.82 18.54 -9.65
CA THR A 59 1.98 19.92 -10.09
C THR A 59 2.00 20.02 -11.61
N LEU A 60 2.69 19.10 -12.29
CA LEU A 60 2.68 19.03 -13.75
C LEU A 60 1.28 18.74 -14.29
N LEU A 61 0.53 17.83 -13.66
CA LEU A 61 -0.83 17.51 -14.07
C LEU A 61 -1.83 18.66 -13.89
N LYS A 62 -1.62 19.53 -12.88
CA LYS A 62 -2.45 20.74 -12.67
C LYS A 62 -2.37 21.76 -13.80
N LEU A 63 -1.31 21.72 -14.60
CA LEU A 63 -1.16 22.60 -15.76
C LEU A 63 -1.99 22.16 -16.96
N ILE A 64 -2.60 20.97 -16.91
CA ILE A 64 -3.39 20.43 -18.00
C ILE A 64 -4.82 20.97 -17.92
N PRO A 65 -5.33 21.65 -18.95
CA PRO A 65 -6.74 21.95 -19.02
C PRO A 65 -7.52 20.66 -19.25
N LEU A 66 -8.14 20.13 -18.20
CA LEU A 66 -9.02 18.96 -18.35
C LEU A 66 -10.24 19.33 -19.18
N PRO A 67 -10.58 18.58 -20.22
CA PRO A 67 -11.77 18.83 -21.03
C PRO A 67 -13.01 18.69 -20.15
N LYS A 68 -13.95 19.64 -20.27
CA LYS A 68 -15.19 19.67 -19.48
C LYS A 68 -16.12 18.47 -19.70
N LYS A 69 -15.91 17.72 -20.76
CA LYS A 69 -16.58 16.44 -21.07
C LYS A 69 -15.61 15.54 -21.83
N MET A 70 -15.14 14.49 -21.19
CA MET A 70 -14.69 13.32 -21.94
C MET A 70 -15.95 12.50 -22.27
N SER A 71 -16.29 12.42 -23.54
CA SER A 71 -17.37 11.53 -23.98
C SER A 71 -17.01 10.12 -23.58
N ALA A 72 -17.78 9.54 -22.66
CA ALA A 72 -17.70 8.11 -22.41
C ALA A 72 -17.97 7.41 -23.76
N THR A 73 -17.05 6.60 -24.24
CA THR A 73 -17.34 5.67 -25.32
C THR A 73 -18.38 4.68 -24.81
N PRO A 74 -19.35 4.26 -25.63
CA PRO A 74 -20.48 3.42 -25.20
C PRO A 74 -20.08 2.08 -24.52
N ASP A 75 -18.83 1.67 -24.63
CA ASP A 75 -18.30 0.40 -24.10
C ASP A 75 -17.56 0.53 -22.74
N GLN A 76 -17.48 1.72 -22.15
CA GLN A 76 -16.93 1.86 -20.82
C GLN A 76 -18.03 1.60 -19.80
N THR A 77 -17.93 0.47 -19.12
CA THR A 77 -18.74 0.16 -17.94
C THR A 77 -18.60 1.28 -16.92
N GLU A 78 -19.66 1.57 -16.15
CA GLU A 78 -19.72 2.65 -15.13
C GLU A 78 -18.58 2.63 -14.11
N GLU A 79 -17.80 1.56 -14.07
CA GLU A 79 -16.69 1.33 -13.12
C GLU A 79 -15.40 2.10 -13.46
N PHE A 80 -15.19 2.56 -14.69
CA PHE A 80 -13.98 3.28 -15.09
C PHE A 80 -14.27 4.63 -15.75
N ASN A 81 -14.32 5.67 -14.93
CA ASN A 81 -14.42 7.05 -15.41
C ASN A 81 -13.03 7.74 -15.36
N VAL A 82 -12.32 7.72 -16.49
CA VAL A 82 -10.98 8.31 -16.65
C VAL A 82 -10.92 9.76 -16.17
N TYR A 83 -11.94 10.57 -16.48
CA TYR A 83 -11.99 11.97 -16.05
C TYR A 83 -12.04 12.08 -14.51
N SER A 84 -12.85 11.27 -13.85
CA SER A 84 -12.94 11.25 -12.38
C SER A 84 -11.62 10.83 -11.74
N TYR A 85 -10.94 9.82 -12.29
CA TYR A 85 -9.63 9.38 -11.82
C TYR A 85 -8.56 10.46 -11.99
N LEU A 86 -8.50 11.10 -13.16
CA LEU A 86 -7.57 12.19 -13.42
C LEU A 86 -7.79 13.36 -12.46
N LYS A 87 -9.05 13.73 -12.21
CA LYS A 87 -9.37 14.81 -11.29
C LYS A 87 -8.94 14.46 -9.86
N GLN A 88 -9.19 13.24 -9.38
CA GLN A 88 -8.78 12.79 -8.07
C GLN A 88 -7.26 12.79 -7.92
N LEU A 89 -6.53 12.29 -8.93
CA LEU A 89 -5.06 12.32 -8.96
C LEU A 89 -4.50 13.75 -8.91
N ILE A 90 -5.12 14.68 -9.65
CA ILE A 90 -4.72 16.09 -9.66
C ILE A 90 -5.00 16.75 -8.32
N ASP A 91 -6.11 16.44 -7.68
CA ASP A 91 -6.49 16.94 -6.36
C ASP A 91 -5.63 16.37 -5.22
N GLY A 92 -4.74 15.43 -5.54
CA GLY A 92 -3.79 14.86 -4.58
C GLY A 92 -4.33 13.67 -3.78
N ASN A 93 -5.44 13.11 -4.22
CA ASN A 93 -5.99 11.89 -3.62
C ASN A 93 -5.33 10.64 -4.20
N ASP A 94 -5.12 9.65 -3.37
CA ASP A 94 -4.75 8.32 -3.82
C ASP A 94 -5.91 7.74 -4.62
N VAL A 95 -5.63 7.21 -5.80
CA VAL A 95 -6.65 6.62 -6.65
C VAL A 95 -6.51 5.12 -6.67
N SER A 96 -7.51 4.43 -6.12
CA SER A 96 -7.63 2.99 -6.22
C SER A 96 -8.32 2.63 -7.54
N VAL A 97 -7.62 1.89 -8.37
CA VAL A 97 -8.12 1.41 -9.65
C VAL A 97 -8.20 -0.10 -9.60
N LEU A 98 -9.32 -0.67 -10.06
CA LEU A 98 -9.41 -2.10 -10.29
C LEU A 98 -8.47 -2.43 -11.45
N LEU A 99 -7.26 -2.85 -11.13
CA LEU A 99 -6.28 -3.23 -12.13
C LEU A 99 -6.39 -4.73 -12.39
N ARG A 100 -6.94 -5.08 -13.52
CA ARG A 100 -6.54 -6.30 -14.20
C ARG A 100 -5.09 -6.11 -14.63
N VAL A 101 -4.17 -6.19 -13.61
CA VAL A 101 -2.76 -6.39 -13.91
C VAL A 101 -2.04 -5.23 -14.60
N GLY A 102 -1.84 -4.14 -13.91
CA GLY A 102 -0.83 -3.15 -14.27
C GLY A 102 -0.96 -2.42 -15.62
N ASP A 103 -1.57 -3.05 -16.60
CA ASP A 103 -1.75 -2.51 -17.95
C ASP A 103 -2.67 -1.29 -17.95
N GLU A 104 -3.63 -1.24 -17.02
CA GLU A 104 -4.55 -0.11 -16.88
C GLU A 104 -3.87 1.12 -16.28
N ALA A 105 -2.91 0.94 -15.37
CA ALA A 105 -2.11 2.07 -14.86
C ALA A 105 -1.27 2.70 -15.98
N VAL A 106 -0.68 1.88 -16.84
CA VAL A 106 0.03 2.34 -18.05
C VAL A 106 -0.95 3.03 -18.99
N SER A 107 -2.16 2.49 -19.13
CA SER A 107 -3.21 3.09 -19.98
C SER A 107 -3.66 4.46 -19.46
N VAL A 108 -3.83 4.61 -18.14
CA VAL A 108 -4.15 5.91 -17.53
C VAL A 108 -3.04 6.93 -17.80
N LEU A 109 -1.78 6.55 -17.65
CA LEU A 109 -0.65 7.43 -17.95
C LEU A 109 -0.58 7.80 -19.44
N ASN A 110 -0.89 6.87 -20.34
CA ASN A 110 -0.94 7.14 -21.77
C ASN A 110 -2.08 8.11 -22.15
N ILE A 111 -3.24 8.00 -21.47
CA ILE A 111 -4.35 8.94 -21.63
C ILE A 111 -3.95 10.32 -21.14
N ILE A 112 -3.33 10.40 -19.97
CA ILE A 112 -2.78 11.67 -19.44
C ILE A 112 -1.84 12.30 -20.48
N ASN A 113 -0.98 11.49 -21.07
CA ASN A 113 -0.01 11.91 -22.07
C ASN A 113 -0.68 12.58 -23.30
N PHE A 114 -1.85 12.11 -23.68
CA PHE A 114 -2.62 12.68 -24.81
C PHE A 114 -3.06 14.13 -24.58
N TYR A 115 -3.29 14.52 -23.32
CA TYR A 115 -3.76 15.87 -22.96
C TYR A 115 -2.64 16.82 -22.54
N LEU A 116 -1.39 16.33 -22.48
CA LEU A 116 -0.25 17.16 -22.05
C LEU A 116 0.29 18.03 -23.16
N PRO A 117 0.75 19.26 -22.84
CA PRO A 117 1.59 20.04 -23.75
C PRO A 117 2.81 19.22 -24.19
N SER A 118 3.21 19.34 -25.45
CA SER A 118 4.28 18.54 -26.06
C SER A 118 5.59 18.53 -25.26
N ALA A 119 5.88 19.60 -24.52
CA ALA A 119 7.05 19.70 -23.66
C ALA A 119 7.08 18.65 -22.51
N TYR A 120 5.91 18.16 -22.08
CA TYR A 120 5.78 17.21 -20.98
C TYR A 120 5.50 15.78 -21.44
N VAL A 121 5.06 15.60 -22.70
CA VAL A 121 4.70 14.31 -23.28
C VAL A 121 5.83 13.30 -23.11
N LYS A 122 7.05 13.71 -23.40
CA LYS A 122 8.21 12.84 -23.34
C LYS A 122 8.51 12.37 -21.91
N THR A 123 8.37 13.24 -20.92
CA THR A 123 8.56 12.91 -19.50
C THR A 123 7.53 11.87 -19.03
N ILE A 124 6.26 12.06 -19.34
CA ILE A 124 5.21 11.11 -18.95
C ILE A 124 5.31 9.80 -19.70
N GLN A 125 5.69 9.83 -20.97
CA GLN A 125 5.93 8.62 -21.75
C GLN A 125 7.07 7.77 -21.16
N ASN A 126 8.12 8.42 -20.66
CA ASN A 126 9.21 7.74 -19.98
C ASN A 126 8.79 7.17 -18.63
N VAL A 127 7.94 7.86 -17.86
CA VAL A 127 7.31 7.33 -16.65
C VAL A 127 6.48 6.09 -16.99
N SER A 128 5.66 6.15 -18.03
CA SER A 128 4.84 5.03 -18.50
C SER A 128 5.70 3.82 -18.92
N ASN A 129 6.76 4.06 -19.66
CA ASN A 129 7.69 3.01 -20.08
C ASN A 129 8.47 2.42 -18.90
N GLY A 130 8.92 3.25 -17.97
CA GLY A 130 9.58 2.83 -16.74
C GLY A 130 8.64 2.00 -15.84
N LEU A 131 7.40 2.41 -15.72
CA LEU A 131 6.36 1.66 -15.00
C LEU A 131 6.13 0.29 -15.64
N LYS A 132 5.99 0.22 -16.96
CA LYS A 132 5.84 -1.04 -17.68
C LYS A 132 7.01 -1.98 -17.46
N LEU A 133 8.24 -1.47 -17.53
CA LEU A 133 9.44 -2.25 -17.28
C LEU A 133 9.47 -2.77 -15.83
N ALA A 134 9.16 -1.93 -14.85
CA ALA A 134 9.10 -2.32 -13.45
C ALA A 134 8.02 -3.40 -13.21
N LEU A 135 6.85 -3.25 -13.81
CA LEU A 135 5.77 -4.25 -13.76
C LEU A 135 6.21 -5.59 -14.35
N ASP A 136 6.86 -5.59 -15.52
CA ASP A 136 7.34 -6.80 -16.18
C ASP A 136 8.40 -7.52 -15.34
N LEU A 137 9.29 -6.78 -14.68
CA LEU A 137 10.28 -7.34 -13.77
C LEU A 137 9.64 -7.96 -12.52
N ILE A 138 8.66 -7.30 -11.96
CA ILE A 138 7.96 -7.73 -10.75
C ILE A 138 7.13 -8.98 -10.99
N ARG A 139 6.46 -9.08 -12.13
CA ARG A 139 5.68 -10.27 -12.53
C ARG A 139 6.49 -11.56 -12.52
N LYS A 140 7.82 -11.47 -12.67
CA LYS A 140 8.70 -12.64 -12.59
C LYS A 140 8.90 -13.16 -11.17
N TYR A 141 8.75 -12.31 -10.15
CA TYR A 141 9.11 -12.63 -8.76
C TYR A 141 7.93 -12.65 -7.80
N LEU A 142 6.82 -12.00 -8.14
CA LEU A 142 5.67 -11.85 -7.24
C LEU A 142 4.36 -12.14 -7.98
N PRO A 143 3.44 -12.90 -7.35
CA PRO A 143 2.13 -13.15 -7.93
C PRO A 143 1.34 -11.83 -8.03
N GLU A 144 0.53 -11.70 -9.06
CA GLU A 144 -0.28 -10.50 -9.36
C GLU A 144 -1.18 -10.05 -8.21
N SER A 145 -1.64 -11.00 -7.39
CA SER A 145 -2.46 -10.75 -6.21
C SER A 145 -1.73 -10.03 -5.06
N ALA A 146 -0.40 -9.85 -5.15
CA ALA A 146 0.41 -9.26 -4.09
C ALA A 146 0.57 -7.74 -4.18
N PHE A 147 0.11 -7.09 -5.24
CA PHE A 147 0.31 -5.66 -5.46
C PHE A 147 -0.86 -4.84 -4.96
N THR A 148 -0.54 -3.83 -4.14
CA THR A 148 -1.54 -2.91 -3.61
C THR A 148 -1.26 -1.45 -3.90
N ARG A 149 0.01 -1.03 -4.06
CA ARG A 149 0.36 0.38 -4.29
C ARG A 149 1.53 0.56 -5.25
N ILE A 150 1.40 1.56 -6.12
CA ILE A 150 2.44 2.02 -7.05
C ILE A 150 2.75 3.48 -6.71
N TYR A 151 3.99 3.74 -6.33
CA TYR A 151 4.50 5.07 -6.03
C TYR A 151 5.28 5.57 -7.23
N LEU A 152 4.82 6.65 -7.85
CA LEU A 152 5.49 7.31 -8.97
C LEU A 152 6.28 8.51 -8.45
N ASP A 153 7.60 8.40 -8.48
CA ASP A 153 8.54 9.41 -8.01
C ASP A 153 8.31 9.84 -6.54
N GLU A 154 7.76 8.92 -5.75
CA GLU A 154 7.40 9.10 -4.34
C GLU A 154 8.01 7.98 -3.51
N GLN A 155 8.27 8.24 -2.24
CA GLN A 155 8.85 7.25 -1.32
C GLN A 155 7.77 6.59 -0.46
N PRO A 156 7.77 5.24 -0.36
CA PRO A 156 6.86 4.55 0.54
C PRO A 156 7.26 4.77 2.00
N VAL A 157 6.26 4.82 2.87
CA VAL A 157 6.41 4.99 4.31
C VAL A 157 5.91 3.78 5.07
N ASP A 158 4.88 3.11 4.57
CA ASP A 158 4.22 2.00 5.25
C ASP A 158 5.11 0.76 5.32
N ALA A 159 4.93 -0.02 6.39
CA ALA A 159 5.59 -1.31 6.53
C ALA A 159 5.14 -2.27 5.43
N GLY A 160 6.09 -3.00 4.87
CA GLY A 160 5.83 -3.96 3.79
C GLY A 160 7.06 -4.24 2.94
N GLY A 161 6.88 -5.13 1.96
CA GLY A 161 7.88 -5.42 0.94
C GLY A 161 7.70 -4.52 -0.27
N TYR A 162 8.82 -4.09 -0.85
CA TYR A 162 8.84 -3.16 -1.98
C TYR A 162 9.86 -3.58 -3.04
N VAL A 163 9.53 -3.24 -4.27
CA VAL A 163 10.45 -3.29 -5.40
C VAL A 163 10.55 -1.89 -5.98
N ALA A 164 11.75 -1.37 -6.08
CA ALA A 164 12.03 -0.08 -6.69
C ALA A 164 12.69 -0.27 -8.05
N GLY A 165 12.24 0.49 -9.02
CA GLY A 165 12.85 0.61 -10.34
C GLY A 165 13.23 2.06 -10.61
N ALA A 166 14.36 2.31 -11.23
CA ALA A 166 14.72 3.62 -11.71
C ALA A 166 15.21 3.53 -13.15
N VAL A 167 14.82 4.50 -13.94
CA VAL A 167 15.14 4.61 -15.35
C VAL A 167 15.91 5.90 -15.56
N ALA A 168 17.14 5.80 -16.04
CA ALA A 168 17.93 6.95 -16.42
C ALA A 168 17.56 7.42 -17.83
N LEU A 169 17.56 8.71 -18.01
CA LEU A 169 17.14 9.38 -19.23
C LEU A 169 18.32 10.15 -19.84
N GLU A 170 18.48 10.00 -21.14
CA GLU A 170 19.38 10.82 -21.95
C GLU A 170 18.58 11.51 -23.04
N SER A 171 18.59 12.83 -23.05
CA SER A 171 17.79 13.63 -24.02
C SER A 171 16.29 13.25 -24.02
N GLY A 172 15.80 12.70 -22.92
CA GLY A 172 14.42 12.25 -22.72
C GLY A 172 14.14 10.82 -23.19
N ASP A 173 15.12 10.07 -23.69
CA ASP A 173 15.01 8.65 -24.00
C ASP A 173 15.58 7.78 -22.88
N ILE A 174 15.07 6.55 -22.76
CA ILE A 174 15.59 5.60 -21.78
C ILE A 174 16.99 5.16 -22.18
N ASN A 175 17.96 5.42 -21.32
CA ASN A 175 19.33 4.99 -21.48
C ASN A 175 19.59 3.67 -20.75
N SER A 176 19.22 3.61 -19.47
CA SER A 176 19.46 2.44 -18.62
C SER A 176 18.45 2.36 -17.49
N ALA A 177 18.40 1.22 -16.80
CA ALA A 177 17.51 1.00 -15.68
C ALA A 177 18.21 0.23 -14.57
N GLY A 178 17.78 0.47 -13.33
CA GLY A 178 18.19 -0.26 -12.15
C GLY A 178 16.97 -0.75 -11.35
N VAL A 179 17.12 -1.86 -10.64
CA VAL A 179 16.08 -2.46 -9.80
C VAL A 179 16.66 -2.84 -8.44
N ALA A 180 15.90 -2.62 -7.37
CA ALA A 180 16.25 -3.08 -6.03
C ALA A 180 14.99 -3.53 -5.28
N MET A 181 15.16 -4.48 -4.38
CA MET A 181 14.13 -4.93 -3.44
C MET A 181 14.50 -4.48 -2.03
N PHE A 182 13.51 -4.07 -1.25
CA PHE A 182 13.69 -3.70 0.15
C PHE A 182 12.42 -3.95 0.95
N LYS A 183 12.54 -3.91 2.27
CA LYS A 183 11.43 -4.10 3.19
C LYS A 183 11.47 -3.03 4.25
N ILE A 184 10.34 -2.36 4.48
CA ILE A 184 10.10 -1.50 5.63
C ILE A 184 9.48 -2.34 6.73
N LYS A 185 10.13 -2.43 7.87
CA LYS A 185 9.65 -3.19 9.02
C LYS A 185 8.58 -2.42 9.77
N PRO A 186 7.62 -3.09 10.41
CA PRO A 186 6.69 -2.42 11.32
C PRO A 186 7.44 -1.85 12.53
N GLN A 187 6.90 -0.77 13.09
CA GLN A 187 7.36 -0.23 14.36
C GLN A 187 7.07 -1.22 15.49
N THR A 188 8.09 -1.52 16.30
CA THR A 188 7.98 -2.40 17.46
C THR A 188 8.28 -1.69 18.78
N SER A 189 9.04 -0.60 18.73
CA SER A 189 9.39 0.19 19.90
C SER A 189 8.22 1.05 20.38
N ASN A 190 7.95 1.04 21.69
CA ASN A 190 6.86 1.79 22.31
C ASN A 190 5.48 1.47 21.72
N VAL A 191 5.28 0.24 21.30
CA VAL A 191 4.02 -0.28 20.75
C VAL A 191 3.41 -1.27 21.73
N ARG A 192 2.15 -1.07 22.07
CA ARG A 192 1.39 -1.99 22.92
C ARG A 192 -0.05 -2.12 22.47
N LEU A 193 -0.62 -3.26 22.77
CA LEU A 193 -2.03 -3.55 22.56
C LEU A 193 -2.69 -3.72 23.93
N TYR A 194 -3.89 -3.16 24.10
CA TYR A 194 -4.67 -3.33 25.33
C TYR A 194 -6.16 -3.40 25.03
N TRP A 195 -6.93 -4.01 25.94
CA TRP A 195 -8.38 -4.10 25.80
C TRP A 195 -9.03 -2.75 26.08
N ALA A 196 -9.92 -2.32 25.17
CA ALA A 196 -10.64 -1.06 25.31
C ALA A 196 -11.73 -1.10 26.40
N GLY A 197 -12.24 -2.27 26.70
CA GLY A 197 -13.25 -2.49 27.72
C GLY A 197 -13.03 -3.80 28.48
N ASP A 198 -13.53 -3.86 29.70
CA ASP A 198 -13.51 -5.07 30.50
C ASP A 198 -14.56 -6.06 30.00
N LEU A 199 -14.26 -7.33 30.10
CA LEU A 199 -15.17 -8.42 29.81
C LEU A 199 -15.37 -9.24 31.09
N PRO A 200 -16.62 -9.46 31.53
CA PRO A 200 -16.90 -10.30 32.69
C PRO A 200 -16.32 -11.72 32.49
N GLY A 201 -15.82 -12.33 33.54
CA GLY A 201 -15.32 -13.70 33.50
C GLY A 201 -16.40 -14.74 33.16
N SER A 202 -17.67 -14.39 33.35
CA SER A 202 -18.83 -15.19 32.97
C SER A 202 -19.95 -14.29 32.46
N LEU A 203 -20.53 -14.64 31.31
CA LEU A 203 -21.58 -13.86 30.66
C LEU A 203 -22.42 -14.74 29.73
N THR A 204 -23.55 -14.24 29.29
CA THR A 204 -24.38 -14.89 28.26
C THR A 204 -23.83 -14.58 26.86
N ALA A 205 -24.26 -15.34 25.86
CA ALA A 205 -23.92 -15.06 24.47
C ALA A 205 -24.42 -13.68 24.00
N GLU A 206 -25.57 -13.21 24.51
CA GLU A 206 -26.11 -11.89 24.21
C GLU A 206 -25.28 -10.77 24.85
N GLU A 207 -24.89 -10.92 26.10
CA GLU A 207 -23.97 -9.99 26.78
C GLU A 207 -22.63 -9.90 26.07
N LEU A 208 -22.09 -11.03 25.60
CA LEU A 208 -20.86 -11.03 24.80
C LEU A 208 -21.03 -10.26 23.50
N ARG A 209 -22.17 -10.42 22.82
CA ARG A 209 -22.47 -9.71 21.56
C ARG A 209 -22.50 -8.20 21.78
N ASN A 210 -23.04 -7.74 22.90
CA ASN A 210 -23.21 -6.33 23.24
C ASN A 210 -22.00 -5.72 23.95
N ALA A 211 -21.03 -6.53 24.38
CA ALA A 211 -19.83 -6.06 25.07
C ALA A 211 -18.85 -5.35 24.14
N ASN A 212 -18.05 -4.45 24.70
CA ASN A 212 -16.92 -3.89 23.99
C ASN A 212 -15.76 -4.90 23.96
N ARG A 213 -15.61 -5.55 22.81
CA ARG A 213 -14.60 -6.61 22.59
C ARG A 213 -13.36 -6.12 21.87
N ASN A 214 -13.24 -4.82 21.66
CA ASN A 214 -12.16 -4.25 20.89
C ASN A 214 -10.88 -4.11 21.72
N ALA A 215 -9.76 -4.26 21.05
CA ALA A 215 -8.45 -3.84 21.54
C ALA A 215 -8.06 -2.49 20.93
N VAL A 216 -7.21 -1.78 21.63
CA VAL A 216 -6.64 -0.49 21.19
C VAL A 216 -5.14 -0.67 21.03
N LEU A 217 -4.63 -0.20 19.90
CA LEU A 217 -3.21 -0.07 19.65
C LEU A 217 -2.73 1.30 20.14
N GLU A 218 -1.69 1.30 20.94
CA GLU A 218 -0.98 2.51 21.35
C GLU A 218 0.46 2.45 20.84
N ALA A 219 0.89 3.51 20.19
CA ALA A 219 2.27 3.70 19.79
C ALA A 219 2.74 5.08 20.24
N ASP A 220 3.90 5.14 20.87
CA ASP A 220 4.50 6.37 21.42
C ASP A 220 3.54 7.15 22.33
N GLY A 221 2.76 6.44 23.15
CA GLY A 221 1.81 7.02 24.10
C GLY A 221 0.51 7.52 23.50
N GLN A 222 0.24 7.26 22.23
CA GLN A 222 -0.97 7.68 21.52
C GLN A 222 -1.71 6.49 20.93
N ALA A 223 -3.03 6.48 21.07
CA ALA A 223 -3.89 5.50 20.39
C ALA A 223 -3.80 5.69 18.88
N ARG A 224 -3.63 4.59 18.16
CA ARG A 224 -3.55 4.56 16.71
C ARG A 224 -4.71 3.78 16.13
N SER A 225 -5.28 4.29 15.04
CA SER A 225 -6.36 3.64 14.31
C SER A 225 -6.32 4.07 12.84
N GLY A 226 -7.10 3.41 12.00
CA GLY A 226 -7.20 3.74 10.59
C GLY A 226 -6.24 2.95 9.71
N GLU A 227 -5.85 3.55 8.61
CA GLU A 227 -5.00 2.89 7.62
C GLU A 227 -3.64 2.48 8.21
N GLY A 228 -3.20 1.27 7.88
CA GLY A 228 -1.95 0.71 8.41
C GLY A 228 -2.06 0.10 9.82
N VAL A 229 -3.22 0.15 10.47
CA VAL A 229 -3.49 -0.49 11.75
C VAL A 229 -4.53 -1.59 11.56
N ASN A 230 -4.10 -2.85 11.63
CA ASN A 230 -4.99 -4.00 11.49
C ASN A 230 -4.97 -4.81 12.79
N ILE A 231 -6.10 -4.86 13.49
CA ILE A 231 -6.27 -5.68 14.68
C ILE A 231 -7.20 -6.83 14.32
N SER A 232 -6.68 -8.05 14.41
CA SER A 232 -7.45 -9.27 14.20
C SER A 232 -7.84 -9.91 15.52
N TYR A 233 -9.02 -10.48 15.57
CA TYR A 233 -9.58 -11.15 16.75
C TYR A 233 -9.83 -12.62 16.44
N THR A 234 -9.40 -13.48 17.35
CA THR A 234 -9.63 -14.91 17.26
C THR A 234 -10.23 -15.40 18.58
N TYR A 235 -11.22 -16.28 18.50
CA TYR A 235 -11.81 -16.95 19.65
C TYR A 235 -11.45 -18.43 19.63
N LYS A 236 -11.00 -18.96 20.76
CA LYS A 236 -10.66 -20.37 20.90
C LYS A 236 -11.49 -20.97 22.03
N LYS A 237 -12.25 -22.05 21.75
CA LYS A 237 -12.98 -22.82 22.75
C LYS A 237 -12.02 -23.77 23.43
N LYS A 238 -11.96 -23.73 24.75
CA LYS A 238 -11.15 -24.65 25.56
C LYS A 238 -11.67 -26.08 25.40
N GLY A 239 -10.79 -26.95 24.95
CA GLY A 239 -11.08 -28.39 24.80
C GLY A 239 -10.38 -29.26 25.87
N PHE A 240 -10.66 -30.56 25.89
CA PHE A 240 -10.05 -31.48 26.82
C PHE A 240 -8.56 -31.76 26.49
N LEU A 241 -8.25 -31.91 25.20
CA LEU A 241 -6.89 -32.20 24.74
C LEU A 241 -6.24 -30.99 24.04
N TRP A 242 -7.01 -30.22 23.32
CA TRP A 242 -6.57 -29.00 22.60
C TRP A 242 -7.69 -28.01 22.44
N ASP A 243 -7.33 -26.75 22.32
CA ASP A 243 -8.28 -25.67 22.07
C ASP A 243 -8.70 -25.66 20.60
N LYS A 244 -9.98 -25.37 20.34
CA LYS A 244 -10.52 -25.28 18.98
C LYS A 244 -10.79 -23.84 18.63
N THR A 245 -10.25 -23.38 17.49
CA THR A 245 -10.55 -22.08 16.92
C THR A 245 -12.01 -22.01 16.46
N CYS A 246 -12.71 -20.93 16.83
CA CYS A 246 -14.10 -20.68 16.45
C CYS A 246 -14.17 -19.92 15.14
N ASP A 247 -15.20 -20.21 14.35
CA ASP A 247 -15.54 -19.43 13.15
C ASP A 247 -16.41 -18.22 13.55
N GLY A 248 -15.77 -17.18 14.08
CA GLY A 248 -16.44 -15.97 14.51
C GLY A 248 -16.74 -15.90 16.01
N LEU A 249 -17.73 -15.07 16.38
CA LEU A 249 -18.12 -14.85 17.77
C LEU A 249 -18.82 -16.08 18.36
N PRO A 250 -18.32 -16.63 19.49
CA PRO A 250 -18.92 -17.80 20.10
C PRO A 250 -20.32 -17.50 20.66
N THR A 251 -21.23 -18.46 20.51
CA THR A 251 -22.62 -18.39 20.98
C THR A 251 -23.01 -19.54 21.91
N GLU A 252 -22.23 -20.64 21.92
CA GLU A 252 -22.51 -21.82 22.72
C GLU A 252 -21.89 -21.71 24.12
N PRO A 253 -22.49 -22.33 25.12
CA PRO A 253 -21.87 -22.45 26.44
C PRO A 253 -20.50 -23.10 26.38
N GLY A 254 -19.56 -22.58 27.17
CA GLY A 254 -18.19 -23.06 27.23
C GLY A 254 -17.20 -22.00 27.68
N THR A 255 -15.96 -22.40 27.88
CA THR A 255 -14.86 -21.52 28.22
C THR A 255 -14.08 -21.16 26.96
N TYR A 256 -13.83 -19.88 26.77
CA TYR A 256 -13.21 -19.33 25.57
C TYR A 256 -12.06 -18.40 25.90
N THR A 257 -11.11 -18.33 24.99
CA THR A 257 -10.05 -17.32 24.99
C THR A 257 -10.22 -16.43 23.77
N GLN A 258 -10.31 -15.13 23.99
CA GLN A 258 -10.23 -14.13 22.95
C GLN A 258 -8.78 -13.68 22.80
N VAL A 259 -8.27 -13.69 21.58
CA VAL A 259 -6.92 -13.22 21.23
C VAL A 259 -7.03 -12.04 20.30
N ALA A 260 -6.28 -10.97 20.57
CA ALA A 260 -6.12 -9.84 19.67
C ALA A 260 -4.67 -9.75 19.20
N LYS A 261 -4.48 -9.58 17.90
CA LYS A 261 -3.18 -9.47 17.26
C LYS A 261 -3.16 -8.27 16.32
N VAL A 262 -2.10 -7.46 16.37
CA VAL A 262 -1.90 -6.34 15.47
C VAL A 262 -1.00 -6.71 14.31
N SER A 263 -1.27 -6.13 13.15
CA SER A 263 -0.44 -6.18 11.95
C SER A 263 -0.51 -4.86 11.18
N GLY A 264 0.24 -4.74 10.12
CA GLY A 264 0.37 -3.51 9.34
C GLY A 264 1.64 -2.75 9.71
N ASN A 265 1.49 -1.47 10.02
CA ASN A 265 2.62 -0.59 10.34
C ASN A 265 3.20 -0.79 11.75
N TYR A 266 2.52 -1.56 12.58
CA TYR A 266 2.91 -1.82 13.97
C TYR A 266 2.94 -3.31 14.26
N SER A 267 3.83 -3.71 15.17
CA SER A 267 3.92 -5.07 15.67
C SER A 267 4.24 -5.06 17.15
N CYS A 268 3.51 -5.86 17.91
CA CYS A 268 3.75 -6.12 19.33
C CYS A 268 3.22 -7.52 19.68
N SER A 269 3.43 -7.92 20.93
CA SER A 269 2.88 -9.17 21.43
C SER A 269 1.36 -9.16 21.38
N GLU A 270 0.77 -10.28 20.97
CA GLU A 270 -0.67 -10.49 21.06
C GLU A 270 -1.12 -10.45 22.53
N ILE A 271 -2.37 -10.06 22.74
CA ILE A 271 -3.02 -10.10 24.03
C ILE A 271 -4.19 -11.08 24.01
N SER A 272 -4.45 -11.68 25.17
CA SER A 272 -5.55 -12.61 25.32
C SER A 272 -6.31 -12.39 26.61
N ARG A 273 -7.57 -12.82 26.64
CA ARG A 273 -8.40 -12.89 27.84
C ARG A 273 -9.36 -14.08 27.77
N THR A 274 -9.70 -14.61 28.91
CA THR A 274 -10.56 -15.79 29.04
C THR A 274 -11.90 -15.44 29.64
N PHE A 275 -12.97 -16.03 29.15
CA PHE A 275 -14.34 -15.88 29.66
C PHE A 275 -15.11 -17.16 29.47
N THR A 276 -16.22 -17.29 30.20
CA THR A 276 -17.12 -18.44 30.12
C THR A 276 -18.52 -17.96 29.68
N ILE A 277 -19.06 -18.60 28.65
CA ILE A 277 -20.46 -18.43 28.26
C ILE A 277 -21.28 -19.47 29.00
N TYR A 278 -22.29 -18.99 29.74
CA TYR A 278 -23.31 -19.84 30.36
C TYR A 278 -24.65 -19.71 29.63
N ARG A 279 -25.58 -20.63 29.95
CA ARG A 279 -26.93 -20.65 29.35
C ARG A 279 -27.79 -19.54 29.87
#